data_87841e8c5cdc78138a25f47f52a992a8
#
_entry.id   87841e8c5cdc78138a25f47f52a992a8
#
_cell.length_a   1.000
_cell.length_b   1.000
_cell.length_c   1.000
_cell.angle_alpha   90.00
_cell.angle_beta   90.00
_cell.angle_gamma   90.00
#
_symmetry.space_group_name_H-M   'P 1'
#
loop_
_entity.id
_entity.type
_entity.pdbx_description
1 polymer ?
#
loop_
_entity_poly.entity_id
_entity_poly.type
_entity_poly.pdbx_seq_one_letter_code
_entity_poly.pdbx_strand_id
1 'polypeptide(L)'
;MIEICKPDAALAKVILPQKAQPGISYVPSQFVLPFSHNGRQYVFNVFTKQLIEGELPYSAHAGEGFDDLIEAMFLVPEGKDECTYYESIARMMRLYGQKKGVSGYTIMPTLGCNARCVYCYEEGRKPVKMTPEIVEQTIRYILKTRSKENITISWFGGEPLLCPDIIDHICDRLREENVSFQSIMVTNGSLITPGIIEKMLTRWNLKRLQISLDGTEQDYIARKRYYADSDQYHTVLHTIGQLSEAGIRVAVRVNVDEDNWPGIPQLLDDMDRFVGHKKNVTVYFSPLMDVRAGENDLAMWKKITEAAPLVNKAGFRPLAHLRSFMKFRANRCMADSGCEVIGPDGSLYPCEHCPPESRFGDIFNGTTDAQARYEFCRTDRTREMCRKCVFLPDCTSFASCPWVDAHCEEAHRINALSNLKQMLDQRADQTEEPDEDETVC
;
A
#
# COMPACT_ATOMS: atom_id res chain seq x y z
N MET A 1 6.32 -12.57 -30.51
CA MET A 1 6.41 -12.37 -29.08
C MET A 1 5.22 -13.05 -28.41
N ILE A 2 5.40 -13.58 -27.19
CA ILE A 2 4.34 -14.30 -26.48
C ILE A 2 3.79 -13.38 -25.41
N GLU A 3 2.48 -13.08 -25.43
CA GLU A 3 1.80 -12.33 -24.37
C GLU A 3 1.69 -13.20 -23.11
N ILE A 4 2.23 -12.72 -21.98
CA ILE A 4 2.16 -13.40 -20.68
C ILE A 4 1.04 -12.83 -19.82
N CYS A 5 0.84 -11.51 -19.82
CA CYS A 5 -0.23 -10.84 -19.09
C CYS A 5 -0.97 -9.86 -19.99
N LYS A 6 -2.30 -9.92 -19.91
CA LYS A 6 -3.19 -8.96 -20.57
C LYS A 6 -3.15 -7.59 -19.87
N PRO A 7 -3.58 -6.52 -20.58
CA PRO A 7 -3.69 -5.19 -19.99
C PRO A 7 -4.67 -5.19 -18.81
N ASP A 8 -4.47 -4.25 -17.89
CA ASP A 8 -5.44 -4.03 -16.81
C ASP A 8 -6.84 -3.76 -17.38
N ALA A 9 -7.84 -4.53 -16.90
CA ALA A 9 -9.18 -4.51 -17.45
C ALA A 9 -9.91 -3.17 -17.26
N ALA A 10 -9.59 -2.41 -16.22
CA ALA A 10 -10.18 -1.08 -15.99
C ALA A 10 -9.57 -0.06 -16.94
N LEU A 11 -8.26 -0.14 -17.14
CA LEU A 11 -7.52 0.72 -18.05
C LEU A 11 -7.89 0.45 -19.51
N ALA A 12 -8.05 -0.82 -19.91
CA ALA A 12 -8.43 -1.22 -21.25
C ALA A 12 -9.79 -0.65 -21.72
N LYS A 13 -10.67 -0.27 -20.79
CA LYS A 13 -11.95 0.39 -21.08
C LYS A 13 -11.81 1.88 -21.38
N VAL A 14 -10.69 2.47 -21.04
CA VAL A 14 -10.48 3.94 -21.09
C VAL A 14 -9.44 4.31 -22.14
N ILE A 15 -8.43 3.46 -22.34
CA ILE A 15 -7.43 3.64 -23.39
C ILE A 15 -8.07 3.23 -24.73
N LEU A 16 -8.08 4.16 -25.68
CA LEU A 16 -8.43 3.84 -27.03
C LEU A 16 -7.30 3.04 -27.69
N PRO A 17 -7.58 1.88 -28.31
CA PRO A 17 -6.58 1.13 -29.06
C PRO A 17 -5.90 2.04 -30.09
N GLN A 18 -4.59 2.07 -30.10
CA GLN A 18 -3.84 2.81 -31.11
C GLN A 18 -3.71 1.91 -32.33
N LYS A 19 -4.36 2.30 -33.42
CA LYS A 19 -4.12 1.61 -34.72
C LYS A 19 -2.83 2.11 -35.33
N ALA A 20 -2.03 1.18 -35.83
CA ALA A 20 -0.85 1.49 -36.62
C ALA A 20 -1.24 2.35 -37.83
N GLN A 21 -0.54 3.45 -38.06
CA GLN A 21 -0.82 4.39 -39.16
C GLN A 21 0.33 4.37 -40.15
N PRO A 22 0.03 4.28 -41.46
CA PRO A 22 1.06 4.33 -42.51
C PRO A 22 1.85 5.62 -42.43
N GLY A 23 3.17 5.56 -42.65
CA GLY A 23 4.07 6.71 -42.70
C GLY A 23 4.49 7.27 -41.33
N ILE A 24 4.07 6.67 -40.25
CA ILE A 24 4.52 7.03 -38.90
C ILE A 24 5.63 6.03 -38.43
N SER A 25 6.71 6.59 -37.89
CA SER A 25 7.74 5.86 -37.19
C SER A 25 7.30 5.62 -35.74
N TYR A 26 7.46 4.40 -35.27
CA TYR A 26 7.16 3.98 -33.89
C TYR A 26 8.44 3.56 -33.18
N VAL A 27 8.55 3.95 -31.93
CA VAL A 27 9.69 3.65 -31.05
C VAL A 27 9.19 3.03 -29.74
N PRO A 28 10.04 2.31 -28.98
CA PRO A 28 9.68 1.82 -27.66
C PRO A 28 9.10 2.91 -26.76
N SER A 29 7.98 2.60 -26.11
CA SER A 29 7.37 3.51 -25.12
C SER A 29 8.35 3.80 -23.99
N GLN A 30 8.34 5.03 -23.45
CA GLN A 30 9.13 5.36 -22.26
C GLN A 30 8.74 4.55 -21.02
N PHE A 31 7.54 3.96 -21.01
CA PHE A 31 7.01 3.18 -19.91
C PHE A 31 7.31 1.67 -19.99
N VAL A 32 8.16 1.25 -20.92
CA VAL A 32 8.57 -0.15 -21.01
C VAL A 32 9.81 -0.43 -20.17
N LEU A 33 9.79 -1.55 -19.45
CA LEU A 33 10.86 -2.04 -18.61
C LEU A 33 11.34 -3.39 -19.16
N PRO A 34 12.46 -3.44 -19.93
CA PRO A 34 13.05 -4.70 -20.35
C PRO A 34 13.85 -5.34 -19.21
N PHE A 35 13.79 -6.66 -19.12
CA PHE A 35 14.56 -7.43 -18.13
C PHE A 35 14.74 -8.88 -18.57
N SER A 36 15.72 -9.57 -17.95
CA SER A 36 15.97 -10.99 -18.16
C SER A 36 15.63 -11.79 -16.92
N HIS A 37 15.06 -13.00 -17.11
CA HIS A 37 14.80 -13.95 -16.05
C HIS A 37 14.90 -15.38 -16.58
N ASN A 38 15.63 -16.26 -15.89
CA ASN A 38 15.84 -17.66 -16.26
C ASN A 38 16.28 -17.86 -17.74
N GLY A 39 17.18 -16.99 -18.23
CA GLY A 39 17.73 -17.04 -19.59
C GLY A 39 16.79 -16.54 -20.69
N ARG A 40 15.60 -16.03 -20.35
CA ARG A 40 14.64 -15.46 -21.29
C ARG A 40 14.57 -13.94 -21.15
N GLN A 41 14.19 -13.28 -22.23
CA GLN A 41 13.98 -11.82 -22.27
C GLN A 41 12.51 -11.49 -22.12
N TYR A 42 12.22 -10.45 -21.37
CA TYR A 42 10.87 -9.97 -21.11
C TYR A 42 10.79 -8.46 -21.22
N VAL A 43 9.62 -7.96 -21.58
CA VAL A 43 9.31 -6.53 -21.53
C VAL A 43 8.00 -6.31 -20.80
N PHE A 44 8.05 -5.50 -19.75
CA PHE A 44 6.87 -5.08 -19.00
C PHE A 44 6.50 -3.64 -19.33
N ASN A 45 5.26 -3.39 -19.69
CA ASN A 45 4.73 -2.04 -19.85
C ASN A 45 4.13 -1.58 -18.52
N VAL A 46 4.81 -0.66 -17.83
CA VAL A 46 4.40 -0.13 -16.51
C VAL A 46 3.07 0.59 -16.57
N PHE A 47 2.72 1.20 -17.71
CA PHE A 47 1.46 1.90 -17.89
C PHE A 47 0.29 0.95 -18.13
N THR A 48 0.39 0.06 -19.12
CA THR A 48 -0.71 -0.85 -19.50
C THR A 48 -0.77 -2.11 -18.63
N LYS A 49 0.28 -2.37 -17.86
CA LYS A 49 0.42 -3.58 -17.01
C LYS A 49 0.52 -4.88 -17.80
N GLN A 50 0.90 -4.80 -19.06
CA GLN A 50 1.14 -5.95 -19.91
C GLN A 50 2.58 -6.44 -19.78
N LEU A 51 2.75 -7.76 -19.86
CA LEU A 51 4.04 -8.43 -19.89
C LEU A 51 4.11 -9.33 -21.12
N ILE A 52 5.18 -9.22 -21.87
CA ILE A 52 5.49 -10.04 -23.03
C ILE A 52 6.85 -10.72 -22.86
N GLU A 53 7.02 -11.90 -23.46
CA GLU A 53 8.32 -12.56 -23.66
C GLU A 53 8.86 -12.16 -25.03
N GLY A 54 10.10 -11.67 -25.06
CA GLY A 54 10.80 -11.22 -26.25
C GLY A 54 11.44 -9.86 -26.06
N GLU A 55 11.93 -9.28 -27.16
CA GLU A 55 12.59 -7.98 -27.21
C GLU A 55 11.81 -7.03 -28.14
N LEU A 56 11.87 -5.73 -27.86
CA LEU A 56 11.26 -4.73 -28.74
C LEU A 56 12.24 -4.33 -29.84
N PRO A 57 11.76 -4.04 -31.06
CA PRO A 57 12.57 -3.41 -32.09
C PRO A 57 12.95 -1.99 -31.67
N TYR A 58 14.07 -1.50 -32.16
CA TYR A 58 14.51 -0.11 -31.93
C TYR A 58 13.53 0.91 -32.56
N SER A 59 13.02 0.57 -33.76
CA SER A 59 11.96 1.33 -34.46
C SER A 59 11.12 0.37 -35.31
N ALA A 60 9.91 0.76 -35.64
CA ALA A 60 8.99 0.00 -36.48
C ALA A 60 8.07 0.90 -37.28
N HIS A 61 7.50 0.38 -38.38
CA HIS A 61 6.47 1.02 -39.16
C HIS A 61 5.23 0.12 -39.27
N ALA A 62 4.08 0.72 -39.57
CA ALA A 62 2.84 -0.03 -39.77
C ALA A 62 3.00 -1.10 -40.86
N GLY A 63 2.53 -2.31 -40.60
CA GLY A 63 2.61 -3.44 -41.56
C GLY A 63 3.92 -4.22 -41.52
N GLU A 64 4.88 -3.89 -40.66
CA GLU A 64 6.14 -4.64 -40.51
C GLU A 64 6.02 -5.83 -39.53
N GLY A 65 4.81 -6.21 -39.12
CA GLY A 65 4.56 -7.32 -38.19
C GLY A 65 4.64 -6.93 -36.69
N PHE A 66 4.62 -5.63 -36.40
CA PHE A 66 4.63 -5.10 -35.03
C PHE A 66 3.33 -4.36 -34.64
N ASP A 67 2.27 -4.48 -35.47
CA ASP A 67 1.03 -3.76 -35.27
C ASP A 67 0.39 -4.09 -33.90
N ASP A 68 0.46 -5.34 -33.43
CA ASP A 68 0.00 -5.75 -32.10
C ASP A 68 0.74 -5.01 -30.96
N LEU A 69 2.03 -4.74 -31.13
CA LEU A 69 2.82 -4.00 -30.14
C LEU A 69 2.49 -2.52 -30.12
N ILE A 70 2.11 -1.97 -31.28
CA ILE A 70 1.63 -0.59 -31.40
C ILE A 70 0.25 -0.47 -30.76
N GLU A 71 -0.66 -1.40 -31.02
CA GLU A 71 -1.98 -1.44 -30.41
C GLU A 71 -1.91 -1.61 -28.88
N ALA A 72 -0.97 -2.40 -28.39
CA ALA A 72 -0.71 -2.64 -26.98
C ALA A 72 0.16 -1.56 -26.29
N MET A 73 0.55 -0.51 -27.03
CA MET A 73 1.37 0.61 -26.52
C MET A 73 2.78 0.19 -26.02
N PHE A 74 3.33 -0.91 -26.49
CA PHE A 74 4.77 -1.18 -26.32
C PHE A 74 5.60 -0.33 -27.26
N LEU A 75 5.04 -0.02 -28.43
CA LEU A 75 5.58 0.91 -29.41
C LEU A 75 4.62 2.09 -29.56
N VAL A 76 5.16 3.30 -29.57
CA VAL A 76 4.38 4.54 -29.67
C VAL A 76 4.95 5.43 -30.78
N PRO A 77 4.13 6.34 -31.36
CA PRO A 77 4.64 7.30 -32.35
C PRO A 77 5.85 8.06 -31.82
N GLU A 78 6.89 8.16 -32.63
CA GLU A 78 8.07 8.95 -32.30
C GLU A 78 7.69 10.39 -31.96
N GLY A 79 8.22 10.93 -30.84
CA GLY A 79 7.91 12.27 -30.35
C GLY A 79 6.58 12.40 -29.58
N LYS A 80 5.86 11.32 -29.32
CA LYS A 80 4.64 11.36 -28.49
C LYS A 80 4.94 11.80 -27.06
N ASP A 81 4.23 12.79 -26.54
CA ASP A 81 4.25 13.14 -25.11
C ASP A 81 3.41 12.13 -24.29
N GLU A 82 4.05 11.02 -23.94
CA GLU A 82 3.41 9.94 -23.18
C GLU A 82 3.10 10.34 -21.73
N CYS A 83 3.87 11.26 -21.16
CA CYS A 83 3.64 11.77 -19.81
C CYS A 83 2.29 12.50 -19.73
N THR A 84 2.05 13.45 -20.62
CA THR A 84 0.78 14.19 -20.68
C THR A 84 -0.39 13.26 -21.02
N TYR A 85 -0.18 12.27 -21.89
CA TYR A 85 -1.21 11.28 -22.20
C TYR A 85 -1.59 10.46 -20.96
N TYR A 86 -0.61 9.89 -20.25
CA TYR A 86 -0.83 9.16 -19.01
C TYR A 86 -1.57 10.02 -17.96
N GLU A 87 -1.13 11.25 -17.72
CA GLU A 87 -1.75 12.13 -16.74
C GLU A 87 -3.22 12.45 -17.06
N SER A 88 -3.55 12.57 -18.34
CA SER A 88 -4.93 12.78 -18.79
C SER A 88 -5.82 11.58 -18.47
N ILE A 89 -5.34 10.36 -18.72
CA ILE A 89 -6.04 9.13 -18.41
C ILE A 89 -6.22 8.96 -16.88
N ALA A 90 -5.15 9.13 -16.11
CA ALA A 90 -5.19 9.03 -14.66
C ALA A 90 -6.15 10.06 -14.04
N ARG A 91 -6.15 11.30 -14.55
CA ARG A 91 -7.09 12.36 -14.11
C ARG A 91 -8.54 11.98 -14.39
N MET A 92 -8.82 11.49 -15.60
CA MET A 92 -10.18 11.07 -15.99
C MET A 92 -10.69 9.96 -15.09
N MET A 93 -9.88 8.93 -14.82
CA MET A 93 -10.25 7.83 -13.95
C MET A 93 -10.48 8.28 -12.50
N ARG A 94 -9.64 9.19 -11.97
CA ARG A 94 -9.85 9.78 -10.63
C ARG A 94 -11.16 10.54 -10.54
N LEU A 95 -11.45 11.40 -11.50
CA LEU A 95 -12.72 12.18 -11.52
C LEU A 95 -13.94 11.26 -11.60
N TYR A 96 -13.85 10.14 -12.31
CA TYR A 96 -14.92 9.15 -12.37
C TYR A 96 -15.12 8.44 -11.03
N GLY A 97 -14.02 8.11 -10.33
CA GLY A 97 -14.06 7.50 -8.99
C GLY A 97 -14.64 8.42 -7.91
N GLN A 98 -14.30 9.71 -7.92
CA GLN A 98 -14.75 10.68 -6.92
C GLN A 98 -16.28 10.87 -6.86
N LYS A 99 -17.00 10.56 -7.92
CA LYS A 99 -18.47 10.65 -7.96
C LYS A 99 -19.18 9.62 -7.06
N LYS A 100 -18.46 8.66 -6.51
CA LYS A 100 -19.02 7.54 -5.73
C LYS A 100 -19.09 7.79 -4.21
N GLY A 101 -18.63 8.94 -3.71
CA GLY A 101 -18.50 9.23 -2.27
C GLY A 101 -17.23 8.64 -1.65
N VAL A 102 -17.07 8.78 -0.34
CA VAL A 102 -15.90 8.30 0.41
C VAL A 102 -16.00 6.78 0.60
N SER A 103 -15.01 6.05 0.11
CA SER A 103 -14.96 4.58 0.15
C SER A 103 -14.15 4.04 1.34
N GLY A 104 -13.31 4.86 1.95
CA GLY A 104 -12.48 4.48 3.10
C GLY A 104 -12.29 5.60 4.10
N TYR A 105 -12.31 5.25 5.38
CA TYR A 105 -12.04 6.17 6.48
C TYR A 105 -10.95 5.59 7.35
N THR A 106 -9.83 6.33 7.51
CA THR A 106 -8.87 6.05 8.57
C THR A 106 -9.28 6.85 9.80
N ILE A 107 -9.67 6.18 10.87
CA ILE A 107 -10.12 6.82 12.11
C ILE A 107 -9.04 6.65 13.16
N MET A 108 -8.63 7.76 13.76
CA MET A 108 -7.68 7.80 14.86
C MET A 108 -8.43 8.06 16.18
N PRO A 109 -8.81 7.02 16.95
CA PRO A 109 -9.53 7.22 18.22
C PRO A 109 -8.69 8.01 19.22
N THR A 110 -7.36 7.90 19.13
CA THR A 110 -6.42 8.62 19.99
C THR A 110 -5.04 8.75 19.31
N LEU A 111 -4.29 9.80 19.66
CA LEU A 111 -2.85 9.92 19.41
C LEU A 111 -2.00 9.39 20.59
N GLY A 112 -2.67 8.95 21.69
CA GLY A 112 -1.98 8.28 22.78
C GLY A 112 -1.49 6.89 22.37
N CYS A 113 -0.32 6.50 22.89
CA CYS A 113 0.26 5.18 22.68
C CYS A 113 0.85 4.67 24.00
N ASN A 114 0.86 3.35 24.19
CA ASN A 114 1.50 2.70 25.33
C ASN A 114 2.99 2.36 25.09
N ALA A 115 3.54 2.79 23.96
CA ALA A 115 4.94 2.66 23.59
C ALA A 115 5.56 4.01 23.14
N ARG A 116 6.89 4.06 23.09
CA ARG A 116 7.68 5.21 22.59
C ARG A 116 8.73 4.70 21.61
N CYS A 117 8.27 4.25 20.46
CA CYS A 117 9.15 3.72 19.42
C CYS A 117 10.16 4.80 18.96
N VAL A 118 11.43 4.41 18.84
CA VAL A 118 12.53 5.33 18.47
C VAL A 118 12.38 6.00 17.10
N TYR A 119 11.51 5.45 16.25
CA TYR A 119 11.23 5.91 14.89
C TYR A 119 9.79 6.43 14.72
N CYS A 120 9.08 6.71 15.83
CA CYS A 120 7.69 7.11 15.77
C CYS A 120 7.54 8.50 15.14
N TYR A 121 6.84 8.59 14.02
CA TYR A 121 6.55 9.89 13.37
C TYR A 121 5.54 10.74 14.16
N GLU A 122 4.85 10.17 15.14
CA GLU A 122 3.95 10.88 16.07
C GLU A 122 4.67 11.39 17.31
N GLU A 123 6.00 11.23 17.39
CA GLU A 123 6.79 11.73 18.52
C GLU A 123 6.55 13.24 18.73
N GLY A 124 6.32 13.61 19.98
CA GLY A 124 6.03 15.00 20.36
C GLY A 124 4.57 15.45 20.16
N ARG A 125 3.71 14.64 19.51
CA ARG A 125 2.27 14.94 19.43
C ARG A 125 1.58 14.75 20.79
N LYS A 126 0.65 15.65 21.10
CA LYS A 126 -0.16 15.52 22.33
C LYS A 126 -1.07 14.28 22.25
N PRO A 127 -1.18 13.49 23.34
CA PRO A 127 -2.06 12.31 23.38
C PRO A 127 -3.53 12.72 23.53
N VAL A 128 -4.14 13.16 22.43
CA VAL A 128 -5.56 13.51 22.38
C VAL A 128 -6.39 12.25 22.13
N LYS A 129 -7.53 12.13 22.80
CA LYS A 129 -8.55 11.08 22.61
C LYS A 129 -9.84 11.72 22.09
N MET A 130 -10.57 11.05 21.21
CA MET A 130 -11.90 11.49 20.77
C MET A 130 -12.84 11.67 21.96
N THR A 131 -13.51 12.81 22.03
CA THR A 131 -14.61 13.03 22.97
C THR A 131 -15.89 12.35 22.45
N PRO A 132 -16.90 12.09 23.32
CA PRO A 132 -18.18 11.55 22.88
C PRO A 132 -18.84 12.37 21.76
N GLU A 133 -18.69 13.69 21.80
CA GLU A 133 -19.20 14.59 20.76
C GLU A 133 -18.51 14.36 19.41
N ILE A 134 -17.18 14.24 19.41
CA ILE A 134 -16.39 13.93 18.19
C ILE A 134 -16.79 12.56 17.63
N VAL A 135 -17.00 11.56 18.50
CA VAL A 135 -17.42 10.22 18.07
C VAL A 135 -18.76 10.27 17.36
N GLU A 136 -19.77 10.89 17.95
CA GLU A 136 -21.11 11.03 17.35
C GLU A 136 -21.06 11.83 16.04
N GLN A 137 -20.26 12.88 15.99
CA GLN A 137 -20.13 13.68 14.77
C GLN A 137 -19.36 12.93 13.68
N THR A 138 -18.37 12.09 14.04
CA THR A 138 -17.68 11.18 13.10
C THR A 138 -18.68 10.23 12.45
N ILE A 139 -19.58 9.63 13.22
CA ILE A 139 -20.63 8.76 12.69
C ILE A 139 -21.54 9.52 11.71
N ARG A 140 -22.03 10.70 12.10
CA ARG A 140 -22.86 11.54 11.21
C ARG A 140 -22.12 11.92 9.92
N TYR A 141 -20.84 12.24 10.04
CA TYR A 141 -20.00 12.57 8.89
C TYR A 141 -19.88 11.38 7.92
N ILE A 142 -19.58 10.18 8.43
CA ILE A 142 -19.53 8.95 7.64
C ILE A 142 -20.85 8.70 6.94
N LEU A 143 -21.98 8.76 7.64
CA LEU A 143 -23.31 8.54 7.08
C LEU A 143 -23.64 9.50 5.95
N LYS A 144 -23.16 10.75 6.04
CA LYS A 144 -23.40 11.81 5.05
C LYS A 144 -22.52 11.67 3.81
N THR A 145 -21.25 11.24 3.98
CA THR A 145 -20.22 11.33 2.92
C THR A 145 -19.87 9.99 2.26
N ARG A 146 -20.23 8.88 2.90
CA ARG A 146 -19.85 7.54 2.46
C ARG A 146 -20.35 7.18 1.06
N SER A 147 -19.61 6.35 0.38
CA SER A 147 -20.10 5.60 -0.78
C SER A 147 -21.33 4.76 -0.39
N LYS A 148 -22.21 4.50 -1.36
CA LYS A 148 -23.33 3.57 -1.17
C LYS A 148 -22.90 2.11 -1.18
N GLU A 149 -21.69 1.84 -1.64
CA GLU A 149 -21.07 0.52 -1.63
C GLU A 149 -20.48 0.21 -0.24
N ASN A 150 -19.88 -0.97 -0.09
CA ASN A 150 -19.14 -1.34 1.11
C ASN A 150 -17.99 -0.37 1.37
N ILE A 151 -17.88 0.16 2.58
CA ILE A 151 -16.79 1.05 2.97
C ILE A 151 -15.73 0.30 3.80
N THR A 152 -14.49 0.79 3.76
CA THR A 152 -13.42 0.27 4.61
C THR A 152 -13.13 1.27 5.74
N ILE A 153 -13.09 0.79 6.97
CA ILE A 153 -12.66 1.56 8.14
C ILE A 153 -11.28 1.06 8.56
N SER A 154 -10.31 1.95 8.57
CA SER A 154 -8.97 1.68 9.06
C SER A 154 -8.79 2.30 10.44
N TRP A 155 -8.60 1.46 11.47
CA TRP A 155 -8.30 1.91 12.82
C TRP A 155 -6.81 2.19 12.95
N PHE A 156 -6.47 3.41 13.31
CA PHE A 156 -5.11 3.91 13.34
C PHE A 156 -4.89 4.88 14.53
N GLY A 157 -3.77 5.60 14.55
CA GLY A 157 -3.40 6.59 15.56
C GLY A 157 -2.16 6.15 16.34
N GLY A 158 -2.01 6.59 17.59
CA GLY A 158 -0.93 6.13 18.45
C GLY A 158 -1.05 4.62 18.70
N GLU A 159 -2.02 4.24 19.53
CA GLU A 159 -2.46 2.83 19.66
C GLU A 159 -3.99 2.80 19.77
N PRO A 160 -4.70 2.34 18.72
CA PRO A 160 -6.16 2.38 18.68
C PRO A 160 -6.81 1.53 19.77
N LEU A 161 -6.15 0.46 20.22
CA LEU A 161 -6.65 -0.42 21.27
C LEU A 161 -6.58 0.17 22.69
N LEU A 162 -6.09 1.40 22.86
CA LEU A 162 -6.32 2.17 24.08
C LEU A 162 -7.77 2.67 24.20
N CYS A 163 -8.54 2.61 23.11
CA CYS A 163 -9.91 3.11 23.03
C CYS A 163 -10.88 2.11 22.38
N PRO A 164 -10.94 0.85 22.84
CA PRO A 164 -11.81 -0.17 22.25
C PRO A 164 -13.30 0.18 22.39
N ASP A 165 -13.67 0.95 23.40
CA ASP A 165 -15.00 1.51 23.61
C ASP A 165 -15.47 2.43 22.48
N ILE A 166 -14.58 3.25 21.94
CA ILE A 166 -14.87 4.11 20.78
C ILE A 166 -15.08 3.27 19.53
N ILE A 167 -14.22 2.27 19.32
CA ILE A 167 -14.32 1.35 18.18
C ILE A 167 -15.66 0.60 18.24
N ASP A 168 -16.01 0.07 19.41
CA ASP A 168 -17.28 -0.60 19.69
C ASP A 168 -18.45 0.30 19.27
N HIS A 169 -18.48 1.51 19.80
CA HIS A 169 -19.59 2.43 19.60
C HIS A 169 -19.77 2.82 18.12
N ILE A 170 -18.70 3.17 17.44
CA ILE A 170 -18.77 3.51 16.00
C ILE A 170 -19.25 2.32 15.18
N CYS A 171 -18.71 1.11 15.43
CA CYS A 171 -19.11 -0.07 14.68
C CYS A 171 -20.58 -0.44 14.89
N ASP A 172 -21.09 -0.36 16.14
CA ASP A 172 -22.48 -0.65 16.44
C ASP A 172 -23.42 0.35 15.78
N ARG A 173 -23.13 1.64 15.89
CA ARG A 173 -23.94 2.68 15.27
C ARG A 173 -24.00 2.55 13.75
N LEU A 174 -22.87 2.20 13.10
CA LEU A 174 -22.88 1.96 11.65
C LEU A 174 -23.73 0.75 11.27
N ARG A 175 -23.78 -0.30 12.11
CA ARG A 175 -24.67 -1.44 11.89
C ARG A 175 -26.14 -1.09 12.08
N GLU A 176 -26.47 -0.35 13.14
CA GLU A 176 -27.83 0.16 13.37
C GLU A 176 -28.36 0.95 12.16
N GLU A 177 -27.48 1.72 11.51
CA GLU A 177 -27.78 2.48 10.29
C GLU A 177 -27.67 1.65 9.00
N ASN A 178 -27.52 0.31 9.10
CA ASN A 178 -27.40 -0.62 7.99
C ASN A 178 -26.26 -0.27 7.00
N VAL A 179 -25.15 0.26 7.50
CA VAL A 179 -23.97 0.52 6.69
C VAL A 179 -23.20 -0.76 6.48
N SER A 180 -22.97 -1.13 5.21
CA SER A 180 -22.04 -2.21 4.88
C SER A 180 -20.60 -1.71 5.02
N PHE A 181 -19.83 -2.31 5.91
CA PHE A 181 -18.43 -1.97 6.12
C PHE A 181 -17.59 -3.18 6.48
N GLN A 182 -16.29 -3.06 6.24
CA GLN A 182 -15.26 -3.91 6.79
C GLN A 182 -14.23 -3.06 7.52
N SER A 183 -13.51 -3.67 8.49
CA SER A 183 -12.44 -2.99 9.22
C SER A 183 -11.08 -3.60 8.94
N ILE A 184 -10.09 -2.75 8.98
CA ILE A 184 -8.68 -3.10 9.09
C ILE A 184 -8.07 -2.32 10.26
N MET A 185 -6.93 -2.76 10.81
CA MET A 185 -6.31 -2.11 11.95
C MET A 185 -4.80 -2.11 11.84
N VAL A 186 -4.16 -1.03 12.28
CA VAL A 186 -2.73 -0.98 12.55
C VAL A 186 -2.53 -0.84 14.04
N THR A 187 -1.80 -1.75 14.66
CA THR A 187 -1.61 -1.83 16.12
C THR A 187 -0.22 -2.35 16.45
N ASN A 188 0.28 -2.03 17.63
CA ASN A 188 1.49 -2.67 18.15
C ASN A 188 1.24 -4.10 18.69
N GLY A 189 -0.03 -4.51 18.82
CA GLY A 189 -0.44 -5.87 19.18
C GLY A 189 -0.43 -6.18 20.69
N SER A 190 0.18 -5.35 21.52
CA SER A 190 0.40 -5.63 22.95
C SER A 190 -0.86 -5.61 23.82
N LEU A 191 -1.93 -5.00 23.35
CA LEU A 191 -3.21 -4.86 24.06
C LEU A 191 -4.28 -5.84 23.57
N ILE A 192 -3.94 -6.75 22.67
CA ILE A 192 -4.87 -7.75 22.16
C ILE A 192 -5.04 -8.87 23.18
N THR A 193 -6.26 -9.04 23.64
CA THR A 193 -6.68 -10.12 24.55
C THR A 193 -7.69 -11.02 23.82
N PRO A 194 -8.01 -12.23 24.34
CA PRO A 194 -9.07 -13.08 23.78
C PRO A 194 -10.41 -12.34 23.60
N GLY A 195 -10.79 -11.46 24.55
CA GLY A 195 -11.98 -10.65 24.43
C GLY A 195 -11.91 -9.60 23.32
N ILE A 196 -10.73 -9.07 23.04
CA ILE A 196 -10.51 -8.17 21.87
C ILE A 196 -10.60 -8.95 20.55
N ILE A 197 -10.04 -10.17 20.49
CA ILE A 197 -10.17 -11.05 19.31
C ILE A 197 -11.65 -11.36 19.04
N GLU A 198 -12.43 -11.68 20.05
CA GLU A 198 -13.88 -11.88 19.91
C GLU A 198 -14.57 -10.64 19.33
N LYS A 199 -14.27 -9.44 19.83
CA LYS A 199 -14.82 -8.18 19.28
C LYS A 199 -14.40 -7.96 17.82
N MET A 200 -13.15 -8.26 17.46
CA MET A 200 -12.65 -8.16 16.09
C MET A 200 -13.49 -9.01 15.12
N LEU A 201 -13.84 -10.23 15.52
CA LEU A 201 -14.62 -11.15 14.69
C LEU A 201 -16.11 -10.79 14.65
N THR A 202 -16.72 -10.51 15.79
CA THR A 202 -18.17 -10.41 15.94
C THR A 202 -18.70 -8.99 15.78
N ARG A 203 -17.92 -8.00 16.26
CA ARG A 203 -18.40 -6.62 16.40
C ARG A 203 -17.73 -5.64 15.46
N TRP A 204 -16.43 -5.77 15.20
CA TRP A 204 -15.70 -4.81 14.37
C TRP A 204 -15.62 -5.19 12.90
N ASN A 205 -16.06 -6.39 12.54
CA ASN A 205 -15.93 -6.95 11.17
C ASN A 205 -14.51 -6.80 10.63
N LEU A 206 -13.51 -7.11 11.49
CA LEU A 206 -12.10 -6.96 11.16
C LEU A 206 -11.68 -8.06 10.19
N LYS A 207 -11.12 -7.68 9.04
CA LYS A 207 -10.64 -8.61 8.01
C LYS A 207 -9.13 -8.83 8.07
N ARG A 208 -8.41 -7.79 8.45
CA ARG A 208 -6.95 -7.82 8.51
C ARG A 208 -6.45 -6.83 9.55
N LEU A 209 -5.35 -7.18 10.19
CA LEU A 209 -4.59 -6.20 10.95
C LEU A 209 -3.12 -6.26 10.60
N GLN A 210 -2.45 -5.14 10.82
CA GLN A 210 -1.01 -5.01 10.74
C GLN A 210 -0.46 -4.91 12.15
N ILE A 211 0.54 -5.75 12.45
CA ILE A 211 1.31 -5.69 13.71
C ILE A 211 2.76 -5.40 13.37
N SER A 212 3.38 -4.45 14.09
CA SER A 212 4.81 -4.18 13.93
C SER A 212 5.65 -5.00 14.92
N LEU A 213 6.60 -5.77 14.39
CA LEU A 213 7.50 -6.64 15.16
C LEU A 213 8.94 -6.47 14.61
N ASP A 214 9.77 -5.69 15.28
CA ASP A 214 10.97 -5.09 14.70
C ASP A 214 12.28 -5.83 15.07
N GLY A 215 12.42 -7.09 14.67
CA GLY A 215 13.64 -7.88 14.88
C GLY A 215 13.56 -8.85 16.05
N THR A 216 14.70 -9.21 16.62
CA THR A 216 14.81 -10.08 17.78
C THR A 216 14.18 -9.44 19.03
N GLU A 217 14.03 -10.19 20.11
CA GLU A 217 13.55 -9.68 21.40
C GLU A 217 14.34 -8.45 21.84
N GLN A 218 15.68 -8.50 21.73
CA GLN A 218 16.54 -7.39 22.08
C GLN A 218 16.27 -6.16 21.21
N ASP A 219 16.17 -6.33 19.90
CA ASP A 219 15.85 -5.24 18.96
C ASP A 219 14.46 -4.66 19.26
N TYR A 220 13.48 -5.52 19.50
CA TYR A 220 12.11 -5.12 19.77
C TYR A 220 12.00 -4.24 21.03
N ILE A 221 12.59 -4.70 22.13
CA ILE A 221 12.59 -3.95 23.40
C ILE A 221 13.28 -2.60 23.23
N ALA A 222 14.46 -2.58 22.62
CA ALA A 222 15.24 -1.35 22.40
C ALA A 222 14.50 -0.32 21.53
N ARG A 223 13.71 -0.80 20.54
CA ARG A 223 13.03 0.03 19.55
C ARG A 223 11.63 0.47 19.98
N LYS A 224 10.84 -0.41 20.63
CA LYS A 224 9.44 -0.12 21.01
C LYS A 224 9.30 0.70 22.27
N ARG A 225 10.13 0.47 23.28
CA ARG A 225 10.15 1.21 24.56
C ARG A 225 8.75 1.37 25.15
N TYR A 226 8.14 0.23 25.49
CA TYR A 226 6.84 0.21 26.19
C TYR A 226 6.95 0.86 27.57
N TYR A 227 5.88 1.51 28.02
CA TYR A 227 5.80 2.03 29.39
C TYR A 227 5.69 0.94 30.44
N ALA A 228 5.01 -0.16 30.12
CA ALA A 228 4.92 -1.31 30.99
C ALA A 228 6.22 -2.12 30.96
N ASP A 229 6.76 -2.40 32.14
CA ASP A 229 7.87 -3.32 32.31
C ASP A 229 7.33 -4.76 32.29
N SER A 230 7.02 -5.27 31.10
CA SER A 230 6.47 -6.61 30.87
C SER A 230 7.00 -7.16 29.54
N ASP A 231 7.02 -8.47 29.43
CA ASP A 231 7.46 -9.17 28.24
C ASP A 231 6.46 -8.97 27.07
N GLN A 232 6.62 -7.85 26.40
CA GLN A 232 5.77 -7.50 25.26
C GLN A 232 6.15 -8.24 23.99
N TYR A 233 7.39 -8.69 23.84
CA TYR A 233 7.84 -9.44 22.67
C TYR A 233 7.10 -10.76 22.54
N HIS A 234 7.17 -11.59 23.58
CA HIS A 234 6.47 -12.88 23.59
C HIS A 234 4.95 -12.72 23.63
N THR A 235 4.45 -11.69 24.30
CA THR A 235 3.02 -11.34 24.28
C THR A 235 2.54 -11.12 22.84
N VAL A 236 3.28 -10.35 22.03
CA VAL A 236 2.90 -10.06 20.65
C VAL A 236 3.06 -11.30 19.75
N LEU A 237 4.10 -12.13 19.96
CA LEU A 237 4.24 -13.40 19.24
C LEU A 237 3.05 -14.34 19.50
N HIS A 238 2.65 -14.52 20.78
CA HIS A 238 1.45 -15.29 21.14
C HIS A 238 0.18 -14.71 20.52
N THR A 239 0.05 -13.40 20.54
CA THR A 239 -1.08 -12.68 19.92
C THR A 239 -1.20 -12.97 18.43
N ILE A 240 -0.07 -12.94 17.69
CA ILE A 240 -0.05 -13.27 16.25
C ILE A 240 -0.54 -14.70 16.03
N GLY A 241 -0.10 -15.65 16.87
CA GLY A 241 -0.57 -17.05 16.83
C GLY A 241 -2.07 -17.15 17.05
N GLN A 242 -2.61 -16.55 18.12
CA GLN A 242 -4.03 -16.57 18.45
C GLN A 242 -4.90 -15.94 17.35
N LEU A 243 -4.47 -14.83 16.79
CA LEU A 243 -5.16 -14.17 15.67
C LEU A 243 -5.21 -15.06 14.44
N SER A 244 -4.11 -15.71 14.12
CA SER A 244 -4.02 -16.63 12.99
C SER A 244 -4.92 -17.86 13.18
N GLU A 245 -4.96 -18.42 14.36
CA GLU A 245 -5.86 -19.53 14.74
C GLU A 245 -7.33 -19.12 14.65
N ALA A 246 -7.64 -17.87 15.03
CA ALA A 246 -8.98 -17.30 14.90
C ALA A 246 -9.38 -16.97 13.44
N GLY A 247 -8.51 -17.22 12.46
CA GLY A 247 -8.78 -16.97 11.04
C GLY A 247 -8.62 -15.51 10.61
N ILE A 248 -8.08 -14.64 11.47
CA ILE A 248 -7.81 -13.23 11.14
C ILE A 248 -6.50 -13.15 10.36
N ARG A 249 -6.50 -12.41 9.26
CA ARG A 249 -5.29 -12.16 8.47
C ARG A 249 -4.38 -11.17 9.17
N VAL A 250 -3.15 -11.57 9.45
CA VAL A 250 -2.14 -10.74 10.11
C VAL A 250 -1.04 -10.37 9.13
N ALA A 251 -0.78 -9.08 8.96
CA ALA A 251 0.39 -8.57 8.27
C ALA A 251 1.43 -8.15 9.32
N VAL A 252 2.49 -8.92 9.46
CA VAL A 252 3.61 -8.57 10.34
C VAL A 252 4.54 -7.64 9.57
N ARG A 253 4.58 -6.38 9.99
CA ARG A 253 5.51 -5.38 9.49
C ARG A 253 6.78 -5.40 10.32
N VAL A 254 7.91 -5.65 9.68
CA VAL A 254 9.22 -5.57 10.31
C VAL A 254 9.89 -4.30 9.80
N ASN A 255 10.03 -3.29 10.65
CA ASN A 255 10.81 -2.12 10.32
C ASN A 255 12.30 -2.46 10.44
N VAL A 256 13.04 -2.28 9.36
CA VAL A 256 14.42 -2.75 9.25
C VAL A 256 15.40 -1.63 8.93
N ASP A 257 16.60 -1.78 9.45
CA ASP A 257 17.81 -1.04 9.11
C ASP A 257 19.02 -1.97 9.20
N GLU A 258 20.23 -1.45 9.05
CA GLU A 258 21.46 -2.24 9.11
C GLU A 258 21.67 -2.91 10.48
N ASP A 259 21.15 -2.31 11.56
CA ASP A 259 21.39 -2.78 12.93
C ASP A 259 20.59 -4.05 13.24
N ASN A 260 19.29 -4.12 12.83
CA ASN A 260 18.45 -5.27 13.14
C ASN A 260 18.33 -6.30 12.00
N TRP A 261 18.82 -5.98 10.79
CA TRP A 261 18.77 -6.90 9.66
C TRP A 261 19.42 -8.26 9.94
N PRO A 262 20.59 -8.35 10.61
CA PRO A 262 21.22 -9.64 10.93
C PRO A 262 20.35 -10.55 11.80
N GLY A 263 19.45 -9.97 12.60
CA GLY A 263 18.54 -10.70 13.49
C GLY A 263 17.29 -11.27 12.83
N ILE A 264 17.04 -10.98 11.53
CA ILE A 264 15.81 -11.43 10.83
C ILE A 264 15.61 -12.95 10.83
N PRO A 265 16.64 -13.78 10.58
CA PRO A 265 16.47 -15.23 10.67
C PRO A 265 15.99 -15.69 12.04
N GLN A 266 16.53 -15.12 13.14
CA GLN A 266 16.10 -15.43 14.50
C GLN A 266 14.65 -14.99 14.76
N LEU A 267 14.25 -13.82 14.29
CA LEU A 267 12.85 -13.38 14.37
C LEU A 267 11.89 -14.37 13.68
N LEU A 268 12.25 -14.85 12.49
CA LEU A 268 11.42 -15.81 11.76
C LEU A 268 11.35 -17.17 12.49
N ASP A 269 12.44 -17.61 13.12
CA ASP A 269 12.46 -18.82 13.96
C ASP A 269 11.61 -18.64 15.23
N ASP A 270 11.65 -17.47 15.86
CA ASP A 270 10.80 -17.17 17.01
C ASP A 270 9.32 -17.15 16.59
N MET A 271 8.99 -16.50 15.49
CA MET A 271 7.62 -16.52 14.94
C MET A 271 7.16 -17.95 14.62
N ASP A 272 8.04 -18.79 14.09
CA ASP A 272 7.72 -20.20 13.77
C ASP A 272 7.27 -21.00 15.00
N ARG A 273 7.84 -20.73 16.16
CA ARG A 273 7.50 -21.41 17.44
C ARG A 273 6.11 -21.04 17.96
N PHE A 274 5.63 -19.82 17.68
CA PHE A 274 4.39 -19.29 18.24
C PHE A 274 3.20 -19.31 17.26
N VAL A 275 3.45 -19.42 15.95
CA VAL A 275 2.42 -19.32 14.92
C VAL A 275 2.17 -20.66 14.26
N GLY A 276 1.08 -21.34 14.63
CA GLY A 276 0.68 -22.63 14.06
C GLY A 276 0.09 -22.50 12.65
N HIS A 277 -0.82 -21.55 12.42
CA HIS A 277 -1.54 -21.36 11.15
C HIS A 277 -0.91 -20.28 10.28
N LYS A 278 0.29 -20.53 9.75
CA LYS A 278 1.09 -19.54 8.99
C LYS A 278 0.44 -19.01 7.74
N LYS A 279 -0.54 -19.72 7.15
CA LYS A 279 -1.23 -19.29 5.93
C LYS A 279 -1.95 -17.94 6.04
N ASN A 280 -2.37 -17.57 7.27
CA ASN A 280 -3.02 -16.29 7.56
C ASN A 280 -2.03 -15.18 7.94
N VAL A 281 -0.73 -15.48 7.99
CA VAL A 281 0.29 -14.54 8.41
C VAL A 281 1.18 -14.20 7.22
N THR A 282 1.23 -12.91 6.93
CA THR A 282 2.12 -12.34 5.91
C THR A 282 3.23 -11.57 6.62
N VAL A 283 4.47 -11.77 6.23
CA VAL A 283 5.62 -11.03 6.78
C VAL A 283 6.21 -10.15 5.69
N TYR A 284 6.44 -8.89 6.02
CA TYR A 284 7.11 -7.97 5.10
C TYR A 284 8.04 -7.01 5.83
N PHE A 285 9.07 -6.60 5.11
CA PHE A 285 10.09 -5.69 5.61
C PHE A 285 9.84 -4.29 5.07
N SER A 286 9.97 -3.31 5.95
CA SER A 286 9.85 -1.89 5.60
C SER A 286 11.11 -1.19 6.07
N PRO A 287 11.92 -0.61 5.17
CA PRO A 287 13.07 0.14 5.61
C PRO A 287 12.63 1.29 6.50
N LEU A 288 13.36 1.52 7.59
CA LEU A 288 13.23 2.74 8.35
C LEU A 288 13.76 3.86 7.47
N MET A 289 12.85 4.68 6.98
CA MET A 289 13.20 5.82 6.14
C MET A 289 13.80 6.91 7.04
N ASP A 290 15.10 6.97 7.13
CA ASP A 290 15.75 8.20 7.57
C ASP A 290 15.73 9.17 6.38
N VAL A 291 15.04 10.27 6.54
CA VAL A 291 14.95 11.36 5.54
C VAL A 291 16.35 11.91 5.14
N ARG A 292 17.39 11.48 5.85
CA ARG A 292 18.81 11.83 5.66
C ARG A 292 19.65 10.74 4.99
N ALA A 293 19.08 9.53 4.81
CA ALA A 293 19.84 8.39 4.33
C ALA A 293 19.86 8.35 2.79
N GLY A 294 21.01 8.67 2.22
CA GLY A 294 21.31 8.55 0.81
C GLY A 294 21.51 7.08 0.36
N GLU A 295 22.74 6.69 0.04
CA GLU A 295 23.09 5.38 -0.56
C GLU A 295 22.68 4.14 0.26
N ASN A 296 22.50 4.25 1.58
CA ASN A 296 22.15 3.13 2.45
C ASN A 296 20.74 2.57 2.18
N ASP A 297 19.80 3.39 1.69
CA ASP A 297 18.44 2.95 1.40
C ASP A 297 18.37 1.93 0.27
N LEU A 298 19.16 2.10 -0.79
CA LEU A 298 19.19 1.17 -1.92
C LEU A 298 19.76 -0.20 -1.52
N ALA A 299 20.78 -0.23 -0.67
CA ALA A 299 21.35 -1.48 -0.17
C ALA A 299 20.31 -2.24 0.65
N MET A 300 19.55 -1.54 1.51
CA MET A 300 18.47 -2.14 2.29
C MET A 300 17.33 -2.63 1.40
N TRP A 301 16.93 -1.89 0.37
CA TRP A 301 15.92 -2.35 -0.59
C TRP A 301 16.36 -3.63 -1.32
N LYS A 302 17.63 -3.75 -1.71
CA LYS A 302 18.18 -4.98 -2.30
C LYS A 302 18.05 -6.15 -1.32
N LYS A 303 18.48 -5.98 -0.06
CA LYS A 303 18.33 -7.00 1.00
C LYS A 303 16.87 -7.41 1.19
N ILE A 304 15.94 -6.46 1.24
CA ILE A 304 14.51 -6.72 1.40
C ILE A 304 13.96 -7.56 0.23
N THR A 305 14.33 -7.25 -1.01
CA THR A 305 13.86 -8.03 -2.17
C THR A 305 14.41 -9.45 -2.20
N GLU A 306 15.58 -9.66 -1.61
CA GLU A 306 16.22 -10.97 -1.48
C GLU A 306 15.71 -11.78 -0.27
N ALA A 307 14.90 -11.17 0.60
CA ALA A 307 14.41 -11.82 1.82
C ALA A 307 13.18 -12.71 1.61
N ALA A 308 12.48 -12.62 0.49
CA ALA A 308 11.29 -13.44 0.22
C ALA A 308 11.55 -14.96 0.38
N PRO A 309 12.67 -15.52 -0.09
CA PRO A 309 13.00 -16.93 0.15
C PRO A 309 13.15 -17.30 1.62
N LEU A 310 13.65 -16.39 2.48
CA LEU A 310 13.78 -16.61 3.92
C LEU A 310 12.39 -16.72 4.56
N VAL A 311 11.48 -15.82 4.22
CA VAL A 311 10.08 -15.82 4.72
C VAL A 311 9.37 -17.11 4.28
N ASN A 312 9.51 -17.50 3.02
CA ASN A 312 8.94 -18.73 2.48
C ASN A 312 9.50 -19.98 3.18
N LYS A 313 10.81 -20.04 3.42
CA LYS A 313 11.47 -21.15 4.12
C LYS A 313 10.94 -21.29 5.54
N ALA A 314 10.63 -20.20 6.24
CA ALA A 314 9.99 -20.20 7.54
C ALA A 314 8.49 -20.57 7.48
N GLY A 315 7.93 -20.80 6.29
CA GLY A 315 6.54 -21.19 6.06
C GLY A 315 5.53 -20.04 6.10
N PHE A 316 5.99 -18.80 6.21
CA PHE A 316 5.15 -17.61 6.13
C PHE A 316 4.98 -17.15 4.69
N ARG A 317 3.98 -16.30 4.46
CA ARG A 317 3.80 -15.66 3.16
C ARG A 317 4.58 -14.35 3.12
N PRO A 318 5.49 -14.13 2.17
CA PRO A 318 5.99 -12.80 1.91
C PRO A 318 4.82 -11.95 1.39
N LEU A 319 4.81 -10.66 1.73
CA LEU A 319 3.82 -9.75 1.14
C LEU A 319 4.10 -9.62 -0.36
N ALA A 320 3.35 -10.36 -1.15
CA ALA A 320 3.40 -10.20 -2.58
C ALA A 320 2.55 -8.98 -2.97
N HIS A 321 3.19 -7.89 -3.34
CA HIS A 321 2.52 -6.75 -3.98
C HIS A 321 2.09 -7.06 -5.43
N LEU A 322 2.24 -8.32 -5.86
CA LEU A 322 2.08 -8.78 -7.23
C LEU A 322 0.74 -8.38 -7.84
N ARG A 323 -0.38 -8.68 -7.16
CA ARG A 323 -1.71 -8.36 -7.71
C ARG A 323 -1.93 -6.86 -7.80
N SER A 324 -1.42 -6.11 -6.85
CA SER A 324 -1.56 -4.66 -6.83
C SER A 324 -0.60 -3.97 -7.81
N PHE A 325 0.57 -4.55 -8.03
CA PHE A 325 1.56 -4.09 -9.00
C PHE A 325 1.06 -4.27 -10.44
N MET A 326 0.32 -5.35 -10.72
CA MET A 326 -0.27 -5.64 -12.04
C MET A 326 -1.57 -4.89 -12.31
N LYS A 327 -2.03 -4.03 -11.40
CA LYS A 327 -3.23 -3.21 -11.60
C LYS A 327 -2.85 -1.76 -11.86
N PHE A 328 -3.47 -1.16 -12.87
CA PHE A 328 -3.38 0.27 -13.06
C PHE A 328 -4.05 1.01 -11.90
N ARG A 329 -3.34 1.94 -11.32
CA ARG A 329 -3.85 2.81 -10.25
C ARG A 329 -3.97 4.23 -10.76
N ALA A 330 -5.21 4.70 -10.94
CA ALA A 330 -5.46 6.11 -11.18
C ALA A 330 -5.09 6.95 -9.96
N ASN A 331 -5.33 6.37 -8.78
CA ASN A 331 -4.98 6.93 -7.47
C ASN A 331 -3.61 6.38 -7.06
N ARG A 332 -2.71 7.25 -6.69
CA ARG A 332 -1.32 6.91 -6.36
C ARG A 332 -1.15 6.45 -4.93
N CYS A 333 -2.00 6.97 -4.06
CA CYS A 333 -1.99 6.73 -2.63
C CYS A 333 -3.44 6.82 -2.13
N MET A 334 -3.72 6.41 -0.89
CA MET A 334 -5.03 6.65 -0.30
C MET A 334 -5.38 8.15 -0.24
N ALA A 335 -4.39 9.04 -0.17
CA ALA A 335 -4.59 10.48 -0.13
C ALA A 335 -5.34 11.05 -1.34
N ASP A 336 -5.15 10.49 -2.55
CA ASP A 336 -5.87 10.92 -3.77
C ASP A 336 -6.94 9.91 -4.21
N SER A 337 -7.18 8.89 -3.38
CA SER A 337 -8.29 7.96 -3.52
C SER A 337 -9.56 8.54 -2.87
N GLY A 338 -10.66 7.82 -2.91
CA GLY A 338 -11.86 8.18 -2.18
C GLY A 338 -11.75 7.94 -0.66
N CYS A 339 -10.56 8.07 -0.05
CA CYS A 339 -10.31 7.85 1.37
C CYS A 339 -10.06 9.16 2.12
N GLU A 340 -10.37 9.19 3.41
CA GLU A 340 -10.15 10.33 4.28
C GLU A 340 -9.68 9.88 5.67
N VAL A 341 -8.83 10.69 6.30
CA VAL A 341 -8.35 10.46 7.66
C VAL A 341 -9.07 11.39 8.61
N ILE A 342 -9.60 10.84 9.70
CA ILE A 342 -10.30 11.57 10.76
C ILE A 342 -9.42 11.52 12.02
N GLY A 343 -8.91 12.67 12.41
CA GLY A 343 -8.12 12.83 13.64
C GLY A 343 -8.99 12.81 14.91
N PRO A 344 -8.37 12.63 16.09
CA PRO A 344 -9.11 12.54 17.35
C PRO A 344 -9.78 13.86 17.77
N ASP A 345 -9.44 14.96 17.15
CA ASP A 345 -10.08 16.29 17.29
C ASP A 345 -11.15 16.57 16.23
N GLY A 346 -11.43 15.59 15.36
CA GLY A 346 -12.36 15.71 14.25
C GLY A 346 -11.80 16.38 13.01
N SER A 347 -10.51 16.69 12.97
CA SER A 347 -9.86 17.24 11.79
C SER A 347 -9.78 16.21 10.65
N LEU A 348 -9.89 16.69 9.40
CA LEU A 348 -9.77 15.87 8.20
C LEU A 348 -8.42 16.06 7.53
N TYR A 349 -7.75 14.93 7.25
CA TYR A 349 -6.44 14.89 6.61
C TYR A 349 -6.45 13.97 5.37
N PRO A 350 -5.61 14.23 4.37
CA PRO A 350 -5.49 13.36 3.21
C PRO A 350 -4.74 12.04 3.52
N CYS A 351 -3.91 12.02 4.57
CA CYS A 351 -3.07 10.88 4.95
C CYS A 351 -2.82 10.89 6.46
N GLU A 352 -2.63 9.73 7.08
CA GLU A 352 -2.29 9.59 8.49
C GLU A 352 -0.89 10.12 8.85
N HIS A 353 0.00 10.20 7.88
CA HIS A 353 1.35 10.73 8.05
C HIS A 353 1.44 12.25 7.83
N CYS A 354 0.32 12.90 7.56
CA CYS A 354 0.31 14.33 7.30
C CYS A 354 0.65 15.16 8.54
N PRO A 355 1.43 16.23 8.38
CA PRO A 355 1.59 17.22 9.41
C PRO A 355 0.26 17.98 9.63
N PRO A 356 0.06 18.59 10.83
CA PRO A 356 -1.18 19.28 11.18
C PRO A 356 -1.65 20.35 10.17
N GLU A 357 -0.71 21.01 9.51
CA GLU A 357 -0.97 22.02 8.47
C GLU A 357 -1.58 21.47 7.19
N SER A 358 -1.52 20.16 6.96
CA SER A 358 -2.17 19.50 5.82
C SER A 358 -3.67 19.23 6.05
N ARG A 359 -4.23 19.72 7.15
CA ARG A 359 -5.66 19.68 7.42
C ARG A 359 -6.43 20.37 6.29
N PHE A 360 -7.39 19.66 5.68
CA PHE A 360 -8.22 20.24 4.63
C PHE A 360 -9.68 20.52 5.07
N GLY A 361 -10.02 20.19 6.32
CA GLY A 361 -11.36 20.38 6.84
C GLY A 361 -11.57 19.76 8.22
N ASP A 362 -12.83 19.57 8.57
CA ASP A 362 -13.25 18.87 9.79
C ASP A 362 -14.60 18.17 9.59
N ILE A 363 -14.94 17.27 10.54
CA ILE A 363 -16.18 16.48 10.48
C ILE A 363 -17.45 17.30 10.65
N PHE A 364 -17.40 18.53 11.17
CA PHE A 364 -18.54 19.42 11.36
C PHE A 364 -18.90 20.17 10.08
N ASN A 365 -17.88 20.72 9.43
CA ASN A 365 -18.00 21.61 8.26
C ASN A 365 -17.71 20.89 6.93
N GLY A 366 -17.09 19.70 6.98
CA GLY A 366 -16.59 19.00 5.80
C GLY A 366 -15.30 19.63 5.28
N THR A 367 -15.10 19.59 3.96
CA THR A 367 -13.93 20.22 3.31
C THR A 367 -14.05 21.75 3.40
N THR A 368 -13.17 22.37 4.15
CA THR A 368 -13.09 23.83 4.30
C THR A 368 -11.96 24.44 3.46
N ASP A 369 -10.97 23.63 3.11
CA ASP A 369 -9.84 24.00 2.25
C ASP A 369 -9.58 22.92 1.19
N ALA A 370 -10.33 22.99 0.09
CA ALA A 370 -10.12 22.09 -1.04
C ALA A 370 -8.76 22.30 -1.72
N GLN A 371 -8.18 23.50 -1.60
CA GLN A 371 -6.88 23.81 -2.15
C GLN A 371 -5.76 23.10 -1.39
N ALA A 372 -5.81 23.04 -0.05
CA ALA A 372 -4.84 22.31 0.76
C ALA A 372 -4.80 20.82 0.40
N ARG A 373 -5.98 20.19 0.23
CA ARG A 373 -6.07 18.80 -0.24
C ARG A 373 -5.50 18.64 -1.65
N TYR A 374 -5.83 19.55 -2.56
CA TYR A 374 -5.32 19.53 -3.93
C TYR A 374 -3.79 19.67 -3.95
N GLU A 375 -3.23 20.63 -3.22
CA GLU A 375 -1.79 20.85 -3.15
C GLU A 375 -1.04 19.65 -2.56
N PHE A 376 -1.60 19.01 -1.54
CA PHE A 376 -1.02 17.79 -0.97
C PHE A 376 -0.97 16.66 -2.00
N CYS A 377 -2.07 16.45 -2.72
CA CYS A 377 -2.18 15.38 -3.73
C CYS A 377 -1.53 15.76 -5.07
N ARG A 378 -1.15 17.05 -5.24
CA ARG A 378 -0.47 17.50 -6.44
C ARG A 378 0.92 16.91 -6.51
N THR A 379 1.20 16.27 -7.61
CA THR A 379 2.55 15.86 -7.93
C THR A 379 3.24 16.98 -8.68
N ASP A 380 4.30 17.52 -8.10
CA ASP A 380 5.20 18.39 -8.84
C ASP A 380 6.11 17.54 -9.74
N ARG A 381 5.60 17.24 -10.94
CA ARG A 381 6.30 16.49 -11.97
C ARG A 381 6.96 17.40 -12.99
N THR A 382 7.22 18.62 -12.60
CA THR A 382 7.97 19.58 -13.41
C THR A 382 9.42 19.17 -13.57
N ARG A 383 9.94 18.31 -12.67
CA ARG A 383 11.29 17.77 -12.80
C ARG A 383 11.40 16.94 -14.08
N GLU A 384 12.36 17.28 -14.92
CA GLU A 384 12.61 16.57 -16.18
C GLU A 384 12.83 15.07 -15.98
N MET A 385 13.51 14.68 -14.89
CA MET A 385 13.72 13.28 -14.52
C MET A 385 12.40 12.52 -14.29
N CYS A 386 11.39 13.16 -13.67
CA CYS A 386 10.09 12.52 -13.43
C CYS A 386 9.32 12.34 -14.74
N ARG A 387 9.39 13.30 -15.67
CA ARG A 387 8.73 13.20 -16.98
C ARG A 387 9.29 12.07 -17.83
N LYS A 388 10.57 11.72 -17.66
CA LYS A 388 11.26 10.63 -18.37
C LYS A 388 11.27 9.31 -17.59
N CYS A 389 10.75 9.28 -16.37
CA CYS A 389 10.78 8.11 -15.51
C CYS A 389 9.86 7.00 -16.01
N VAL A 390 10.40 5.80 -16.19
CA VAL A 390 9.65 4.60 -16.60
C VAL A 390 8.53 4.26 -15.60
N PHE A 391 8.75 4.54 -14.32
CA PHE A 391 7.81 4.24 -13.23
C PHE A 391 6.79 5.35 -12.95
N LEU A 392 6.73 6.39 -13.78
CA LEU A 392 5.76 7.46 -13.61
C LEU A 392 4.31 6.97 -13.40
N PRO A 393 3.82 5.93 -14.12
CA PRO A 393 2.49 5.38 -13.89
C PRO A 393 2.27 4.75 -12.50
N ASP A 394 3.32 4.23 -11.88
CA ASP A 394 3.29 3.61 -10.55
C ASP A 394 3.79 4.53 -9.43
N CYS A 395 4.21 5.74 -9.78
CA CYS A 395 4.78 6.67 -8.81
C CYS A 395 3.73 7.07 -7.77
N THR A 396 4.02 6.78 -6.50
CA THR A 396 3.21 7.17 -5.34
C THR A 396 3.72 8.42 -4.65
N SER A 397 4.83 9.00 -5.14
CA SER A 397 5.42 10.19 -4.53
C SER A 397 4.67 11.46 -4.92
N PHE A 398 4.20 12.20 -3.92
CA PHE A 398 3.63 13.52 -4.06
C PHE A 398 4.66 14.58 -3.66
N ALA A 399 4.52 15.80 -4.19
CA ALA A 399 5.41 16.91 -3.83
C ALA A 399 5.44 17.19 -2.33
N SER A 400 4.30 17.00 -1.66
CA SER A 400 4.13 17.21 -0.22
C SER A 400 4.27 15.91 0.60
N CYS A 401 4.58 14.78 -0.03
CA CYS A 401 4.76 13.53 0.71
C CYS A 401 6.05 13.58 1.53
N PRO A 402 6.01 13.32 2.84
CA PRO A 402 7.22 13.31 3.68
C PRO A 402 8.21 12.19 3.28
N TRP A 403 7.77 11.24 2.47
CA TRP A 403 8.52 10.07 2.05
C TRP A 403 9.10 10.17 0.63
N VAL A 404 9.27 11.41 0.08
CA VAL A 404 9.90 11.59 -1.24
C VAL A 404 11.38 11.29 -1.14
N ASP A 405 11.82 10.27 -1.89
CA ASP A 405 13.18 9.75 -1.88
C ASP A 405 14.01 10.29 -3.06
N ALA A 406 15.29 10.53 -2.83
CA ALA A 406 16.26 10.94 -3.86
C ALA A 406 16.60 9.83 -4.86
N HIS A 407 16.44 8.56 -4.47
CA HIS A 407 16.75 7.36 -5.28
C HIS A 407 15.50 6.62 -5.78
N CYS A 408 14.38 7.32 -5.91
CA CYS A 408 13.07 6.72 -6.17
C CYS A 408 13.03 5.83 -7.43
N GLU A 409 13.70 6.19 -8.52
CA GLU A 409 13.68 5.39 -9.75
C GLU A 409 14.36 4.02 -9.55
N GLU A 410 15.52 3.99 -8.92
CA GLU A 410 16.25 2.73 -8.70
C GLU A 410 15.55 1.84 -7.66
N ALA A 411 15.02 2.41 -6.59
CA ALA A 411 14.23 1.69 -5.60
C ALA A 411 12.95 1.08 -6.23
N HIS A 412 12.24 1.85 -7.08
CA HIS A 412 11.10 1.33 -7.84
C HIS A 412 11.51 0.22 -8.82
N ARG A 413 12.65 0.35 -9.49
CA ARG A 413 13.18 -0.67 -10.41
C ARG A 413 13.47 -1.98 -9.70
N ILE A 414 14.17 -1.93 -8.57
CA ILE A 414 14.49 -3.10 -7.75
C ILE A 414 13.20 -3.82 -7.34
N ASN A 415 12.24 -3.09 -6.80
CA ASN A 415 10.97 -3.63 -6.35
C ASN A 415 10.14 -4.20 -7.51
N ALA A 416 10.05 -3.49 -8.64
CA ALA A 416 9.33 -3.94 -9.81
C ALA A 416 9.92 -5.23 -10.39
N LEU A 417 11.23 -5.30 -10.54
CA LEU A 417 11.91 -6.50 -11.05
C LEU A 417 11.75 -7.69 -10.12
N SER A 418 11.84 -7.48 -8.82
CA SER A 418 11.57 -8.54 -7.83
C SER A 418 10.16 -9.10 -7.98
N ASN A 419 9.15 -8.23 -8.04
CA ASN A 419 7.76 -8.63 -8.22
C ASN A 419 7.53 -9.38 -9.54
N LEU A 420 8.09 -8.90 -10.65
CA LEU A 420 7.94 -9.53 -11.97
C LEU A 420 8.58 -10.93 -12.00
N LYS A 421 9.79 -11.07 -11.48
CA LYS A 421 10.49 -12.36 -11.39
C LYS A 421 9.73 -13.35 -10.53
N GLN A 422 9.28 -12.93 -9.34
CA GLN A 422 8.47 -13.77 -8.45
C GLN A 422 7.16 -14.22 -9.12
N MET A 423 6.51 -13.34 -9.91
CA MET A 423 5.32 -13.69 -10.66
C MET A 423 5.60 -14.75 -11.73
N LEU A 424 6.73 -14.63 -12.44
CA LEU A 424 7.13 -15.61 -13.45
C LEU A 424 7.43 -16.96 -12.82
N ASP A 425 8.12 -16.99 -11.66
CA ASP A 425 8.42 -18.22 -10.93
C ASP A 425 7.13 -18.90 -10.44
N GLN A 426 6.20 -18.15 -9.85
CA GLN A 426 4.92 -18.68 -9.41
C GLN A 426 4.05 -19.24 -10.55
N ARG A 427 4.14 -18.66 -11.75
CA ARG A 427 3.45 -19.19 -12.93
C ARG A 427 4.08 -20.47 -13.47
N ALA A 428 5.39 -20.59 -13.36
CA ALA A 428 6.10 -21.82 -13.73
C ALA A 428 5.71 -22.99 -12.80
N ASP A 429 5.45 -22.69 -11.52
CA ASP A 429 5.04 -23.67 -10.51
C ASP A 429 3.52 -23.98 -10.53
N GLN A 430 2.68 -23.08 -11.09
CA GLN A 430 1.23 -23.26 -11.19
C GLN A 430 0.85 -24.08 -12.43
N THR A 431 0.99 -25.36 -12.33
CA THR A 431 0.10 -26.32 -13.03
C THR A 431 -1.15 -26.65 -12.20
N GLU A 432 -1.38 -26.02 -11.03
CA GLU A 432 -2.50 -26.32 -10.11
C GLU A 432 -3.17 -25.06 -9.53
N GLU A 433 -4.49 -24.96 -9.78
CA GLU A 433 -5.62 -24.25 -9.19
C GLU A 433 -5.56 -22.72 -8.87
N PRO A 434 -6.61 -21.95 -9.24
CA PRO A 434 -6.74 -20.53 -8.92
C PRO A 434 -7.43 -20.32 -7.57
N ASP A 435 -6.79 -19.58 -6.67
CA ASP A 435 -7.41 -19.03 -5.45
C ASP A 435 -8.24 -17.79 -5.79
N GLU A 436 -9.56 -17.89 -5.59
CA GLU A 436 -10.49 -16.75 -5.58
C GLU A 436 -10.37 -15.97 -4.27
N ASP A 437 -10.31 -14.67 -4.36
CA ASP A 437 -10.47 -13.63 -3.32
C ASP A 437 -9.24 -12.82 -2.95
N GLU A 438 -9.20 -11.60 -3.54
CA GLU A 438 -8.67 -10.40 -2.84
C GLU A 438 -9.02 -9.12 -3.62
N THR A 439 -10.18 -8.56 -3.34
CA THR A 439 -10.47 -7.14 -3.55
C THR A 439 -9.94 -6.35 -2.35
N VAL A 440 -8.85 -5.61 -2.55
CA VAL A 440 -8.35 -4.66 -1.56
C VAL A 440 -8.12 -3.31 -2.23
N CYS A 441 -8.74 -2.27 -1.65
CA CYS A 441 -8.45 -0.86 -1.92
C CYS A 441 -7.00 -0.51 -1.61
#